data_b61a943f26a2f188b813a20b2cffe822
#
_entry.id   b61a943f26a2f188b813a20b2cffe822
#
_cell.length_a   1.000
_cell.length_b   1.000
_cell.length_c   1.000
_cell.angle_alpha   90.00
_cell.angle_beta   90.00
_cell.angle_gamma   90.00
#
_symmetry.space_group_name_H-M   'P 1'
#
loop_
_entity.id
_entity.type
_entity.pdbx_description
1 polymer ?
#
loop_
_entity_poly.entity_id
_entity_poly.type
_entity_poly.pdbx_seq_one_letter_code
_entity_poly.pdbx_strand_id
1 'polypeptide(L)'
;MVKIGLFQRWIRRALSLAIFISGTAWLLERRAIKCVRILLYHKIRDRPDDALCIGVEDFDRQMAYLARHYRLVSLDDMMAAFLSGRQLPPRSVVVTFDDGYADNCTHALPILKKYGVPATIFVVHDYIGTTRTYPWDDGTEDHALSWNQISDMQAQGISFGCHTLSHPLLNDIPLEEAYREIHESKARLERRLGPIRHFAYPRGESRDFSVAVKALVAKEGFVAACSTIPGTNTPDSDRYALRRTVVEPVDASPFQFRLLMMGGTDLILGLFRHGWTSFWRTGVSVRLTETRT
;
A
#
# COMPACT_ATOMS: atom_id res chain seq x y z
N MET A 1 1.45 -17.39 -5.28
CA MET A 1 2.20 -16.98 -4.06
C MET A 1 3.53 -16.33 -4.44
N VAL A 2 3.75 -15.09 -4.08
CA VAL A 2 5.02 -14.36 -4.34
C VAL A 2 6.01 -14.73 -3.25
N LYS A 3 7.00 -15.58 -3.55
CA LYS A 3 8.04 -16.00 -2.59
C LYS A 3 9.25 -15.07 -2.69
N ILE A 4 9.62 -14.44 -1.60
CA ILE A 4 10.89 -13.73 -1.50
C ILE A 4 11.97 -14.75 -1.18
N GLY A 5 12.98 -14.90 -2.06
CA GLY A 5 14.09 -15.84 -1.87
C GLY A 5 14.90 -15.51 -0.61
N LEU A 6 15.33 -16.55 0.15
CA LEU A 6 16.17 -16.41 1.34
C LEU A 6 17.41 -15.53 1.08
N PHE A 7 18.03 -15.67 -0.08
CA PHE A 7 19.19 -14.89 -0.50
C PHE A 7 18.90 -13.38 -0.58
N GLN A 8 17.72 -13.00 -1.09
CA GLN A 8 17.30 -11.60 -1.18
C GLN A 8 17.06 -10.99 0.21
N ARG A 9 16.49 -11.76 1.14
CA ARG A 9 16.34 -11.35 2.55
C ARG A 9 17.69 -11.09 3.20
N TRP A 10 18.69 -11.95 2.94
CA TRP A 10 20.05 -11.80 3.46
C TRP A 10 20.77 -10.55 2.91
N ILE A 11 20.71 -10.33 1.60
CA ILE A 11 21.29 -9.13 0.97
C ILE A 11 20.66 -7.86 1.54
N ARG A 12 19.32 -7.81 1.63
CA ARG A 12 18.63 -6.64 2.17
C ARG A 12 19.04 -6.38 3.62
N ARG A 13 19.16 -7.42 4.45
CA ARG A 13 19.66 -7.28 5.83
C ARG A 13 21.09 -6.78 5.91
N ALA A 14 21.98 -7.29 5.08
CA ALA A 14 23.39 -6.86 5.04
C ALA A 14 23.52 -5.38 4.62
N LEU A 15 22.81 -4.97 3.57
CA LEU A 15 22.76 -3.58 3.12
C LEU A 15 22.14 -2.65 4.18
N SER A 16 21.09 -3.11 4.84
CA SER A 16 20.47 -2.41 5.95
C SER A 16 21.45 -2.13 7.08
N LEU A 17 22.23 -3.12 7.45
CA LEU A 17 23.26 -2.98 8.48
C LEU A 17 24.36 -2.00 8.05
N ALA A 18 24.82 -2.08 6.80
CA ALA A 18 25.81 -1.16 6.25
C ALA A 18 25.33 0.31 6.24
N ILE A 19 24.08 0.56 5.85
CA ILE A 19 23.44 1.89 5.89
C ILE A 19 23.35 2.41 7.32
N PHE A 20 23.06 1.55 8.27
CA PHE A 20 22.96 1.93 9.68
C PHE A 20 24.36 2.27 10.27
N ILE A 21 25.35 1.41 10.06
CA ILE A 21 26.73 1.57 10.59
C ILE A 21 27.42 2.79 9.98
N SER A 22 27.19 3.08 8.70
CA SER A 22 27.77 4.25 8.02
C SER A 22 27.20 5.60 8.49
N GLY A 23 26.18 5.59 9.34
CA GLY A 23 25.48 6.82 9.75
C GLY A 23 24.55 7.42 8.67
N THR A 24 24.51 6.79 7.48
CA THR A 24 23.65 7.25 6.36
C THR A 24 22.17 7.24 6.76
N ALA A 25 21.73 6.26 7.56
CA ALA A 25 20.38 6.18 8.07
C ALA A 25 19.95 7.45 8.83
N TRP A 26 20.81 8.00 9.66
CA TRP A 26 20.54 9.22 10.41
C TRP A 26 20.42 10.47 9.49
N LEU A 27 21.25 10.54 8.45
CA LEU A 27 21.15 11.62 7.46
C LEU A 27 19.83 11.54 6.66
N LEU A 28 19.43 10.31 6.29
CA LEU A 28 18.13 10.05 5.63
C LEU A 28 16.97 10.43 6.53
N GLU A 29 17.01 10.06 7.82
CA GLU A 29 15.96 10.42 8.78
C GLU A 29 15.78 11.93 8.89
N ARG A 30 16.89 12.70 8.96
CA ARG A 30 16.81 14.17 9.00
C ARG A 30 16.12 14.78 7.78
N ARG A 31 16.26 14.18 6.61
CA ARG A 31 15.55 14.59 5.40
C ARG A 31 14.07 14.14 5.43
N ALA A 32 13.83 12.91 5.86
CA ALA A 32 12.49 12.31 5.89
C ALA A 32 11.57 12.97 6.94
N ILE A 33 12.12 13.57 8.02
CA ILE A 33 11.34 14.21 9.10
C ILE A 33 10.36 15.27 8.60
N LYS A 34 10.69 15.98 7.51
CA LYS A 34 9.85 17.05 6.93
C LYS A 34 8.87 16.55 5.88
N CYS A 35 8.93 15.27 5.53
CA CYS A 35 8.09 14.63 4.52
C CYS A 35 7.11 13.69 5.20
N VAL A 36 6.03 13.35 4.50
CA VAL A 36 5.06 12.35 4.95
C VAL A 36 5.36 11.01 4.30
N ARG A 37 5.47 9.96 5.10
CA ARG A 37 5.55 8.59 4.62
C ARG A 37 4.17 7.96 4.64
N ILE A 38 3.81 7.30 3.54
CA ILE A 38 2.60 6.48 3.46
C ILE A 38 3.05 5.03 3.46
N LEU A 39 2.63 4.26 4.46
CA LEU A 39 2.89 2.83 4.54
C LEU A 39 1.81 2.06 3.81
N LEU A 40 2.21 1.01 3.11
CA LEU A 40 1.33 0.10 2.41
C LEU A 40 1.46 -1.31 2.99
N TYR A 41 0.35 -1.82 3.49
CA TYR A 41 0.13 -3.21 3.92
C TYR A 41 -0.87 -3.90 2.99
N HIS A 42 -0.95 -5.23 3.07
CA HIS A 42 -2.00 -6.01 2.42
C HIS A 42 -2.65 -6.94 3.46
N LYS A 43 -2.03 -8.07 3.77
CA LYS A 43 -2.54 -9.10 4.70
C LYS A 43 -1.90 -8.99 6.08
N ILE A 44 -2.69 -9.14 7.12
CA ILE A 44 -2.19 -9.22 8.51
C ILE A 44 -2.52 -10.60 9.08
N ARG A 45 -1.59 -11.53 8.91
CA ARG A 45 -1.72 -12.91 9.38
C ARG A 45 -0.36 -13.63 9.39
N ASP A 46 -0.29 -14.75 10.08
CA ASP A 46 0.95 -15.50 10.24
C ASP A 46 1.20 -16.46 9.06
N ARG A 47 1.70 -15.91 7.94
CA ARG A 47 2.15 -16.64 6.75
C ARG A 47 3.50 -16.13 6.29
N PRO A 48 4.61 -16.66 6.85
CA PRO A 48 5.96 -16.12 6.60
C PRO A 48 6.45 -16.31 5.16
N ASP A 49 5.85 -17.22 4.40
CA ASP A 49 6.20 -17.49 3.00
C ASP A 49 5.42 -16.61 1.98
N ASP A 50 4.39 -15.90 2.43
CA ASP A 50 3.64 -14.96 1.60
C ASP A 50 4.25 -13.55 1.72
N ALA A 51 4.68 -13.00 0.58
CA ALA A 51 5.32 -11.67 0.53
C ALA A 51 4.37 -10.52 0.90
N LEU A 52 3.06 -10.74 0.82
CA LEU A 52 2.02 -9.76 1.15
C LEU A 52 1.57 -9.83 2.62
N CYS A 53 2.09 -10.78 3.40
CA CYS A 53 1.68 -11.00 4.78
C CYS A 53 2.65 -10.38 5.78
N ILE A 54 2.10 -9.67 6.76
CA ILE A 54 2.81 -9.30 8.00
C ILE A 54 2.16 -10.06 9.15
N GLY A 55 2.98 -10.70 9.99
CA GLY A 55 2.50 -11.43 11.17
C GLY A 55 1.74 -10.50 12.12
N VAL A 56 0.72 -11.04 12.79
CA VAL A 56 -0.16 -10.26 13.67
C VAL A 56 0.63 -9.58 14.79
N GLU A 57 1.55 -10.29 15.43
CA GLU A 57 2.42 -9.72 16.47
C GLU A 57 3.40 -8.68 15.92
N ASP A 58 3.91 -8.90 14.69
CA ASP A 58 4.80 -7.94 14.05
C ASP A 58 4.06 -6.65 13.74
N PHE A 59 2.84 -6.74 13.24
CA PHE A 59 1.99 -5.59 13.00
C PHE A 59 1.66 -4.85 14.31
N ASP A 60 1.35 -5.55 15.41
CA ASP A 60 1.12 -4.93 16.73
C ASP A 60 2.37 -4.15 17.18
N ARG A 61 3.57 -4.75 17.07
CA ARG A 61 4.82 -4.07 17.39
C ARG A 61 5.09 -2.85 16.51
N GLN A 62 4.79 -2.94 15.23
CA GLN A 62 4.94 -1.83 14.28
C GLN A 62 4.00 -0.67 14.61
N MET A 63 2.72 -0.94 14.89
CA MET A 63 1.74 0.09 15.27
C MET A 63 2.10 0.74 16.63
N ALA A 64 2.55 -0.05 17.60
CA ALA A 64 3.08 0.47 18.87
C ALA A 64 4.26 1.43 18.66
N TYR A 65 5.20 1.05 17.78
CA TYR A 65 6.34 1.89 17.45
C TYR A 65 5.91 3.20 16.76
N LEU A 66 4.98 3.13 15.81
CA LEU A 66 4.46 4.32 15.13
C LEU A 66 3.74 5.24 16.09
N ALA A 67 2.85 4.75 16.94
CA ALA A 67 2.13 5.54 17.93
C ALA A 67 3.07 6.25 18.90
N ARG A 68 4.22 5.65 19.24
CA ARG A 68 5.21 6.24 20.15
C ARG A 68 6.12 7.28 19.51
N HIS A 69 6.45 7.13 18.22
CA HIS A 69 7.54 7.88 17.59
C HIS A 69 7.12 8.76 16.42
N TYR A 70 5.88 8.61 15.93
CA TYR A 70 5.36 9.30 14.75
C TYR A 70 4.04 10.00 15.03
N ARG A 71 3.68 10.96 14.18
CA ARG A 71 2.36 11.56 14.13
C ARG A 71 1.50 10.77 13.15
N LEU A 72 0.56 10.03 13.69
CA LEU A 72 -0.43 9.28 12.90
C LEU A 72 -1.43 10.25 12.31
N VAL A 73 -1.55 10.29 10.99
CA VAL A 73 -2.48 11.15 10.27
C VAL A 73 -3.27 10.33 9.25
N SER A 74 -4.51 10.70 9.02
CA SER A 74 -5.29 10.08 7.95
C SER A 74 -4.80 10.56 6.57
N LEU A 75 -5.11 9.80 5.52
CA LEU A 75 -4.83 10.23 4.15
C LEU A 75 -5.62 11.50 3.80
N ASP A 76 -6.85 11.62 4.32
CA ASP A 76 -7.68 12.81 4.15
C ASP A 76 -7.05 14.05 4.80
N ASP A 77 -6.58 13.95 6.05
CA ASP A 77 -5.93 15.07 6.75
C ASP A 77 -4.62 15.46 6.07
N MET A 78 -3.85 14.47 5.59
CA MET A 78 -2.65 14.74 4.81
C MET A 78 -2.97 15.54 3.56
N MET A 79 -3.96 15.10 2.79
CA MET A 79 -4.35 15.79 1.55
C MET A 79 -4.97 17.16 1.80
N ALA A 80 -5.79 17.31 2.84
CA ALA A 80 -6.34 18.61 3.23
C ALA A 80 -5.23 19.60 3.61
N ALA A 81 -4.18 19.14 4.32
CA ALA A 81 -3.02 19.97 4.63
C ALA A 81 -2.24 20.35 3.36
N PHE A 82 -1.95 19.38 2.48
CA PHE A 82 -1.19 19.63 1.25
C PHE A 82 -1.92 20.61 0.31
N LEU A 83 -3.22 20.42 0.11
CA LEU A 83 -4.04 21.28 -0.76
C LEU A 83 -4.20 22.70 -0.20
N SER A 84 -4.15 22.89 1.11
CA SER A 84 -4.20 24.21 1.75
C SER A 84 -2.82 24.86 1.92
N GLY A 85 -1.74 24.23 1.43
CA GLY A 85 -0.37 24.69 1.63
C GLY A 85 0.13 24.59 3.09
N ARG A 86 -0.60 23.92 3.98
CA ARG A 86 -0.25 23.75 5.37
C ARG A 86 0.75 22.58 5.51
N GLN A 87 1.81 22.83 6.23
CA GLN A 87 2.74 21.75 6.59
C GLN A 87 2.18 20.88 7.71
N LEU A 88 2.38 19.58 7.58
CA LEU A 88 2.11 18.63 8.64
C LEU A 88 3.24 18.63 9.68
N PRO A 89 2.95 18.24 10.92
CA PRO A 89 3.99 18.06 11.93
C PRO A 89 5.10 17.14 11.45
N PRO A 90 6.35 17.35 11.90
CA PRO A 90 7.45 16.43 11.61
C PRO A 90 7.11 14.99 11.99
N ARG A 91 7.64 14.01 11.23
CA ARG A 91 7.39 12.59 11.43
C ARG A 91 5.92 12.19 11.24
N SER A 92 5.17 12.89 10.39
CA SER A 92 3.82 12.44 10.01
C SER A 92 3.88 11.16 9.18
N VAL A 93 2.98 10.21 9.50
CA VAL A 93 2.86 8.93 8.81
C VAL A 93 1.39 8.60 8.56
N VAL A 94 1.13 8.03 7.38
CA VAL A 94 -0.19 7.51 6.96
C VAL A 94 -0.08 6.00 6.84
N VAL A 95 -1.12 5.27 7.25
CA VAL A 95 -1.22 3.81 7.09
C VAL A 95 -2.29 3.49 6.07
N THR A 96 -1.93 2.67 5.07
CA THR A 96 -2.85 2.21 4.02
C THR A 96 -2.76 0.71 3.85
N PHE A 97 -3.86 0.12 3.35
CA PHE A 97 -3.95 -1.27 2.96
C PHE A 97 -4.49 -1.35 1.54
N ASP A 98 -4.02 -2.31 0.75
CA ASP A 98 -4.59 -2.60 -0.57
C ASP A 98 -5.34 -3.93 -0.54
N ASP A 99 -6.13 -4.18 -1.59
CA ASP A 99 -6.94 -5.35 -1.86
C ASP A 99 -8.14 -5.56 -0.92
N GLY A 100 -8.10 -5.04 0.30
CA GLY A 100 -9.20 -5.18 1.25
C GLY A 100 -9.43 -6.62 1.70
N TYR A 101 -8.39 -7.33 2.12
CA TYR A 101 -8.47 -8.68 2.66
C TYR A 101 -9.29 -8.74 3.97
N ALA A 102 -10.03 -9.83 4.19
CA ALA A 102 -10.88 -10.01 5.36
C ALA A 102 -10.12 -9.96 6.70
N ASP A 103 -8.82 -10.31 6.70
CA ASP A 103 -7.96 -10.19 7.88
C ASP A 103 -7.68 -8.74 8.31
N ASN A 104 -7.92 -7.78 7.43
CA ASN A 104 -7.88 -6.37 7.82
C ASN A 104 -8.97 -6.05 8.85
N CYS A 105 -10.12 -6.73 8.79
CA CYS A 105 -11.17 -6.62 9.81
C CYS A 105 -10.84 -7.43 11.07
N THR A 106 -10.41 -8.68 10.91
CA THR A 106 -10.27 -9.60 12.05
C THR A 106 -8.97 -9.41 12.83
N HIS A 107 -7.88 -9.02 12.18
CA HIS A 107 -6.56 -8.88 12.81
C HIS A 107 -6.06 -7.44 12.84
N ALA A 108 -6.15 -6.68 11.73
CA ALA A 108 -5.61 -5.32 11.71
C ALA A 108 -6.47 -4.34 12.52
N LEU A 109 -7.79 -4.35 12.35
CA LEU A 109 -8.70 -3.39 13.00
C LEU A 109 -8.54 -3.31 14.53
N PRO A 110 -8.50 -4.43 15.28
CA PRO A 110 -8.30 -4.38 16.74
C PRO A 110 -6.99 -3.68 17.14
N ILE A 111 -5.93 -3.90 16.38
CA ILE A 111 -4.61 -3.30 16.61
C ILE A 111 -4.62 -1.82 16.25
N LEU A 112 -5.20 -1.44 15.10
CA LEU A 112 -5.35 -0.05 14.70
C LEU A 112 -6.11 0.75 15.76
N LYS A 113 -7.20 0.19 16.30
CA LYS A 113 -7.96 0.81 17.39
C LYS A 113 -7.17 0.93 18.67
N LYS A 114 -6.44 -0.12 19.08
CA LYS A 114 -5.60 -0.13 20.29
C LYS A 114 -4.63 1.05 20.33
N TYR A 115 -4.10 1.43 19.18
CA TYR A 115 -3.11 2.52 19.08
C TYR A 115 -3.65 3.81 18.48
N GLY A 116 -4.93 3.89 18.18
CA GLY A 116 -5.55 5.08 17.57
C GLY A 116 -4.99 5.41 16.19
N VAL A 117 -4.66 4.38 15.38
CA VAL A 117 -4.09 4.55 14.05
C VAL A 117 -5.20 4.76 13.03
N PRO A 118 -5.32 5.94 12.41
CA PRO A 118 -6.21 6.11 11.26
C PRO A 118 -5.64 5.35 10.06
N ALA A 119 -6.50 4.63 9.35
CA ALA A 119 -6.09 3.88 8.18
C ALA A 119 -7.06 4.04 7.02
N THR A 120 -6.54 3.90 5.80
CA THR A 120 -7.34 3.83 4.56
C THR A 120 -7.15 2.47 3.92
N ILE A 121 -8.24 1.77 3.62
CA ILE A 121 -8.23 0.47 2.93
C ILE A 121 -8.77 0.67 1.52
N PHE A 122 -7.95 0.36 0.52
CA PHE A 122 -8.33 0.38 -0.89
C PHE A 122 -8.92 -0.98 -1.26
N VAL A 123 -10.17 -0.99 -1.70
CA VAL A 123 -10.92 -2.22 -1.96
C VAL A 123 -11.19 -2.41 -3.45
N VAL A 124 -11.08 -3.66 -3.90
CA VAL A 124 -11.45 -4.08 -5.25
C VAL A 124 -12.92 -4.47 -5.24
N HIS A 125 -13.75 -3.69 -5.94
CA HIS A 125 -15.22 -3.78 -5.80
C HIS A 125 -15.77 -5.18 -6.05
N ASP A 126 -15.36 -5.86 -7.13
CA ASP A 126 -15.94 -7.15 -7.56
C ASP A 126 -15.52 -8.35 -6.71
N TYR A 127 -14.63 -8.14 -5.74
CA TYR A 127 -14.23 -9.16 -4.75
C TYR A 127 -15.00 -9.02 -3.43
N ILE A 128 -15.58 -7.84 -3.14
CA ILE A 128 -16.26 -7.59 -1.87
C ILE A 128 -17.42 -8.55 -1.67
N GLY A 129 -17.39 -9.30 -0.57
CA GLY A 129 -18.45 -10.23 -0.18
C GLY A 129 -18.60 -11.45 -1.08
N THR A 130 -17.58 -11.77 -1.85
CA THR A 130 -17.55 -12.97 -2.71
C THR A 130 -16.58 -14.01 -2.16
N THR A 131 -16.66 -15.23 -2.69
CA THR A 131 -15.70 -16.32 -2.42
C THR A 131 -14.52 -16.32 -3.39
N ARG A 132 -14.41 -15.31 -4.28
CA ARG A 132 -13.31 -15.18 -5.22
C ARG A 132 -12.03 -14.86 -4.46
N THR A 133 -10.94 -15.52 -4.85
CA THR A 133 -9.58 -15.21 -4.41
C THR A 133 -8.83 -14.47 -5.50
N TYR A 134 -7.82 -13.71 -5.13
CA TYR A 134 -7.01 -13.01 -6.11
C TYR A 134 -6.13 -13.99 -6.89
N PRO A 135 -5.80 -13.72 -8.18
CA PRO A 135 -5.04 -14.64 -9.02
C PRO A 135 -3.62 -14.97 -8.52
N TRP A 136 -3.07 -14.13 -7.64
CA TRP A 136 -1.76 -14.34 -7.02
C TRP A 136 -1.81 -15.14 -5.71
N ASP A 137 -3.00 -15.39 -5.17
CA ASP A 137 -3.19 -16.23 -4.00
C ASP A 137 -3.20 -17.70 -4.40
N ASP A 138 -2.74 -18.58 -3.52
CA ASP A 138 -2.53 -20.00 -3.79
C ASP A 138 -3.77 -20.89 -3.61
N GLY A 139 -4.96 -20.31 -3.75
CA GLY A 139 -6.23 -21.02 -3.56
C GLY A 139 -6.60 -21.22 -2.09
N THR A 140 -5.93 -20.53 -1.18
CA THR A 140 -6.28 -20.50 0.23
C THR A 140 -7.49 -19.61 0.50
N GLU A 141 -8.03 -19.64 1.72
CA GLU A 141 -9.21 -18.85 2.12
C GLU A 141 -8.94 -17.34 2.26
N ASP A 142 -8.19 -16.76 1.30
CA ASP A 142 -7.84 -15.34 1.28
C ASP A 142 -8.96 -14.52 0.61
N HIS A 143 -10.09 -14.40 1.30
CA HIS A 143 -11.24 -13.65 0.79
C HIS A 143 -11.11 -12.15 1.07
N ALA A 144 -11.75 -11.35 0.23
CA ALA A 144 -11.92 -9.92 0.49
C ALA A 144 -12.98 -9.69 1.60
N LEU A 145 -12.96 -8.48 2.15
CA LEU A 145 -13.96 -7.99 3.11
C LEU A 145 -15.39 -8.17 2.58
N SER A 146 -16.31 -8.53 3.44
CA SER A 146 -17.74 -8.44 3.17
C SER A 146 -18.22 -7.00 3.33
N TRP A 147 -19.40 -6.68 2.74
CA TRP A 147 -20.02 -5.37 2.90
C TRP A 147 -20.35 -5.04 4.37
N ASN A 148 -20.72 -6.04 5.16
CA ASN A 148 -21.00 -5.84 6.60
C ASN A 148 -19.70 -5.45 7.34
N GLN A 149 -18.60 -6.18 7.09
CA GLN A 149 -17.30 -5.82 7.67
C GLN A 149 -16.85 -4.41 7.28
N ILE A 150 -17.00 -4.02 6.01
CA ILE A 150 -16.70 -2.67 5.54
C ILE A 150 -17.50 -1.62 6.29
N SER A 151 -18.82 -1.83 6.41
CA SER A 151 -19.70 -0.90 7.14
C SER A 151 -19.33 -0.79 8.61
N ASP A 152 -19.04 -1.91 9.26
CA ASP A 152 -18.63 -1.95 10.67
C ASP A 152 -17.28 -1.26 10.88
N MET A 153 -16.32 -1.46 9.97
CA MET A 153 -15.02 -0.81 10.02
C MET A 153 -15.12 0.71 9.78
N GLN A 154 -15.98 1.12 8.83
CA GLN A 154 -16.23 2.54 8.56
C GLN A 154 -16.85 3.23 9.79
N ALA A 155 -17.82 2.61 10.45
CA ALA A 155 -18.40 3.11 11.69
C ALA A 155 -17.36 3.23 12.83
N GLN A 156 -16.26 2.49 12.74
CA GLN A 156 -15.14 2.52 13.68
C GLN A 156 -13.98 3.44 13.24
N GLY A 157 -14.19 4.27 12.21
CA GLY A 157 -13.24 5.29 11.79
C GLY A 157 -12.22 4.86 10.73
N ILE A 158 -12.37 3.68 10.14
CA ILE A 158 -11.55 3.29 8.98
C ILE A 158 -12.11 3.93 7.71
N SER A 159 -11.24 4.55 6.93
CA SER A 159 -11.58 5.11 5.62
C SER A 159 -11.44 4.05 4.53
N PHE A 160 -12.29 4.14 3.50
CA PHE A 160 -12.20 3.28 2.33
C PHE A 160 -11.87 4.07 1.07
N GLY A 161 -11.04 3.49 0.21
CA GLY A 161 -10.66 4.01 -1.10
C GLY A 161 -10.94 2.99 -2.20
N CYS A 162 -10.79 3.44 -3.44
CA CYS A 162 -11.05 2.65 -4.64
C CYS A 162 -9.77 1.97 -5.13
N HIS A 163 -9.87 0.68 -5.49
CA HIS A 163 -8.79 -0.12 -6.09
C HIS A 163 -9.25 -0.83 -7.38
N THR A 164 -10.02 -0.12 -8.23
CA THR A 164 -10.68 -0.60 -9.46
C THR A 164 -11.85 -1.57 -9.20
N LEU A 165 -12.48 -2.03 -10.29
CA LEU A 165 -13.53 -3.06 -10.22
C LEU A 165 -12.94 -4.45 -10.01
N SER A 166 -11.98 -4.85 -10.87
CA SER A 166 -11.51 -6.22 -11.00
C SER A 166 -9.99 -6.39 -10.84
N HIS A 167 -9.27 -5.31 -10.52
CA HIS A 167 -7.83 -5.25 -10.31
C HIS A 167 -6.96 -5.51 -11.57
N PRO A 168 -7.30 -4.98 -12.76
CA PRO A 168 -6.42 -5.09 -13.93
C PRO A 168 -5.23 -4.13 -13.81
N LEU A 169 -4.16 -4.43 -14.54
CA LEU A 169 -3.10 -3.46 -14.78
C LEU A 169 -3.61 -2.43 -15.78
N LEU A 170 -3.91 -1.22 -15.30
CA LEU A 170 -4.62 -0.20 -16.07
C LEU A 170 -3.89 0.27 -17.34
N ASN A 171 -2.57 0.04 -17.41
CA ASN A 171 -1.77 0.38 -18.59
C ASN A 171 -1.70 -0.77 -19.60
N ASP A 172 -2.15 -1.98 -19.23
CA ASP A 172 -2.14 -3.17 -20.08
C ASP A 172 -3.50 -3.41 -20.75
N ILE A 173 -4.51 -2.57 -20.46
CA ILE A 173 -5.85 -2.63 -21.06
C ILE A 173 -6.15 -1.37 -21.87
N PRO A 174 -7.13 -1.39 -22.79
CA PRO A 174 -7.57 -0.21 -23.51
C PRO A 174 -8.00 0.92 -22.57
N LEU A 175 -7.72 2.17 -22.95
CA LEU A 175 -8.02 3.34 -22.10
C LEU A 175 -9.50 3.46 -21.74
N GLU A 176 -10.39 3.04 -22.64
CA GLU A 176 -11.84 3.01 -22.40
C GLU A 176 -12.20 1.99 -21.30
N GLU A 177 -11.56 0.84 -21.31
CA GLU A 177 -11.71 -0.17 -20.26
C GLU A 177 -11.13 0.30 -18.94
N ALA A 178 -9.96 0.93 -18.96
CA ALA A 178 -9.38 1.57 -17.78
C ALA A 178 -10.31 2.64 -17.20
N TYR A 179 -10.96 3.44 -18.05
CA TYR A 179 -11.98 4.38 -17.62
C TYR A 179 -13.14 3.68 -16.92
N ARG A 180 -13.68 2.61 -17.52
CA ARG A 180 -14.77 1.83 -16.93
C ARG A 180 -14.39 1.24 -15.57
N GLU A 181 -13.20 0.67 -15.46
CA GLU A 181 -12.64 0.13 -14.20
C GLU A 181 -12.59 1.19 -13.08
N ILE A 182 -12.19 2.40 -13.40
CA ILE A 182 -12.10 3.52 -12.46
C ILE A 182 -13.48 4.09 -12.14
N HIS A 183 -14.26 4.41 -13.16
CA HIS A 183 -15.58 5.08 -13.03
C HIS A 183 -16.59 4.22 -12.31
N GLU A 184 -16.80 2.98 -12.79
CA GLU A 184 -17.82 2.12 -12.21
C GLU A 184 -17.47 1.68 -10.78
N SER A 185 -16.18 1.40 -10.51
CA SER A 185 -15.78 1.04 -9.14
C SER A 185 -16.08 2.17 -8.16
N LYS A 186 -15.72 3.42 -8.52
CA LYS A 186 -16.05 4.59 -7.70
C LYS A 186 -17.55 4.71 -7.49
N ALA A 187 -18.33 4.73 -8.57
CA ALA A 187 -19.78 4.90 -8.52
C ALA A 187 -20.49 3.81 -7.71
N ARG A 188 -20.02 2.56 -7.78
CA ARG A 188 -20.57 1.44 -7.04
C ARG A 188 -20.21 1.50 -5.55
N LEU A 189 -18.98 1.87 -5.20
CA LEU A 189 -18.55 2.07 -3.81
C LEU A 189 -19.29 3.24 -3.18
N GLU A 190 -19.41 4.38 -3.85
CA GLU A 190 -20.04 5.59 -3.33
C GLU A 190 -21.53 5.39 -3.01
N ARG A 191 -22.23 4.53 -3.73
CA ARG A 191 -23.65 4.19 -3.43
C ARG A 191 -23.82 3.53 -2.05
N ARG A 192 -22.79 2.93 -1.48
CA ARG A 192 -22.86 2.24 -0.19
C ARG A 192 -22.10 2.95 0.93
N LEU A 193 -20.99 3.60 0.59
CA LEU A 193 -20.04 4.10 1.58
C LEU A 193 -20.04 5.64 1.67
N GLY A 194 -20.78 6.32 0.79
CA GLY A 194 -20.65 7.76 0.63
C GLY A 194 -19.40 8.12 -0.19
N PRO A 195 -18.94 9.38 -0.15
CA PRO A 195 -17.88 9.87 -1.04
C PRO A 195 -16.57 9.08 -0.94
N ILE A 196 -16.10 8.53 -2.05
CA ILE A 196 -14.80 7.85 -2.18
C ILE A 196 -13.78 8.86 -2.75
N ARG A 197 -12.86 9.28 -1.90
CA ARG A 197 -11.96 10.40 -2.18
C ARG A 197 -10.60 9.99 -2.76
N HIS A 198 -10.15 8.76 -2.48
CA HIS A 198 -8.82 8.29 -2.81
C HIS A 198 -8.84 7.03 -3.66
N PHE A 199 -7.83 6.92 -4.52
CA PHE A 199 -7.61 5.79 -5.41
C PHE A 199 -6.25 5.15 -5.13
N ALA A 200 -6.10 3.86 -5.36
CA ALA A 200 -4.79 3.21 -5.46
C ALA A 200 -4.71 2.44 -6.78
N TYR A 201 -3.58 2.57 -7.48
CA TYR A 201 -3.37 1.85 -8.74
C TYR A 201 -3.06 0.38 -8.45
N PRO A 202 -3.72 -0.60 -9.13
CA PRO A 202 -3.34 -2.00 -9.08
C PRO A 202 -1.86 -2.19 -9.36
N ARG A 203 -1.14 -2.91 -8.49
CA ARG A 203 0.32 -3.02 -8.43
C ARG A 203 1.05 -1.67 -8.27
N GLY A 204 0.68 -0.63 -9.03
CA GLY A 204 1.05 0.76 -8.84
C GLY A 204 2.52 1.13 -9.07
N GLU A 205 3.31 0.31 -9.79
CA GLU A 205 4.65 0.68 -10.25
C GLU A 205 4.57 1.78 -11.33
N SER A 206 5.65 2.49 -11.58
CA SER A 206 5.69 3.61 -12.55
C SER A 206 5.26 3.25 -13.98
N ARG A 207 5.30 1.97 -14.33
CA ARG A 207 4.87 1.45 -15.64
C ARG A 207 3.40 1.01 -15.67
N ASP A 208 2.76 0.86 -14.52
CA ASP A 208 1.40 0.31 -14.40
C ASP A 208 0.31 1.36 -14.60
N PHE A 209 0.69 2.65 -14.66
CA PHE A 209 -0.21 3.77 -14.94
C PHE A 209 0.49 4.86 -15.76
N SER A 210 -0.14 5.30 -16.82
CA SER A 210 0.34 6.36 -17.72
C SER A 210 -0.19 7.74 -17.32
N VAL A 211 0.27 8.78 -17.99
CA VAL A 211 -0.28 10.15 -17.86
C VAL A 211 -1.77 10.15 -18.21
N ALA A 212 -2.19 9.36 -19.21
CA ALA A 212 -3.59 9.23 -19.60
C ALA A 212 -4.44 8.60 -18.49
N VAL A 213 -3.96 7.51 -17.87
CA VAL A 213 -4.65 6.87 -16.73
C VAL A 213 -4.74 7.82 -15.52
N LYS A 214 -3.68 8.57 -15.22
CA LYS A 214 -3.73 9.61 -14.17
C LYS A 214 -4.79 10.68 -14.46
N ALA A 215 -4.90 11.09 -15.72
CA ALA A 215 -5.91 12.07 -16.15
C ALA A 215 -7.34 11.53 -15.96
N LEU A 216 -7.59 10.23 -16.20
CA LEU A 216 -8.88 9.59 -15.90
C LEU A 216 -9.20 9.64 -14.40
N VAL A 217 -8.25 9.27 -13.55
CA VAL A 217 -8.42 9.32 -12.08
C VAL A 217 -8.74 10.75 -11.61
N ALA A 218 -8.03 11.75 -12.16
CA ALA A 218 -8.30 13.16 -11.88
C ALA A 218 -9.69 13.61 -12.35
N LYS A 219 -10.09 13.20 -13.55
CA LYS A 219 -11.39 13.51 -14.15
C LYS A 219 -12.56 12.94 -13.34
N GLU A 220 -12.37 11.75 -12.75
CA GLU A 220 -13.36 11.11 -11.87
C GLU A 220 -13.48 11.81 -10.50
N GLY A 221 -12.71 12.86 -10.25
CA GLY A 221 -12.83 13.67 -9.05
C GLY A 221 -12.22 13.05 -7.80
N PHE A 222 -11.31 12.09 -7.93
CA PHE A 222 -10.52 11.66 -6.80
C PHE A 222 -9.61 12.80 -6.31
N VAL A 223 -9.47 12.93 -5.00
CA VAL A 223 -8.60 13.94 -4.38
C VAL A 223 -7.13 13.58 -4.58
N ALA A 224 -6.81 12.29 -4.45
CA ALA A 224 -5.46 11.78 -4.64
C ALA A 224 -5.46 10.32 -5.11
N ALA A 225 -4.32 9.89 -5.69
CA ALA A 225 -4.08 8.50 -6.03
C ALA A 225 -2.72 8.03 -5.52
N CYS A 226 -2.70 6.82 -4.97
CA CYS A 226 -1.53 6.18 -4.40
C CYS A 226 -0.87 5.22 -5.41
N SER A 227 0.45 5.29 -5.51
CA SER A 227 1.29 4.34 -6.23
C SER A 227 2.04 3.42 -5.26
N THR A 228 2.84 2.50 -5.77
CA THR A 228 3.82 1.73 -4.98
C THR A 228 5.26 2.21 -5.25
N ILE A 229 5.41 3.37 -5.87
CA ILE A 229 6.73 3.99 -6.08
C ILE A 229 7.30 4.35 -4.70
N PRO A 230 8.48 3.83 -4.32
CA PRO A 230 9.06 4.08 -3.01
C PRO A 230 9.37 5.56 -2.77
N GLY A 231 9.24 5.99 -1.51
CA GLY A 231 9.64 7.33 -1.08
C GLY A 231 8.65 8.00 -0.14
N THR A 232 8.82 9.30 0.00
CA THR A 232 8.01 10.17 0.85
C THR A 232 7.32 11.25 0.01
N ASN A 233 6.36 11.94 0.62
CA ASN A 233 5.56 12.96 -0.03
C ASN A 233 5.70 14.32 0.66
N THR A 234 5.61 15.38 -0.13
CA THR A 234 5.55 16.79 0.27
C THR A 234 4.34 17.44 -0.40
N PRO A 235 3.95 18.67 -0.04
CA PRO A 235 2.88 19.39 -0.75
C PRO A 235 3.10 19.51 -2.26
N ASP A 236 4.36 19.49 -2.73
CA ASP A 236 4.72 19.59 -4.14
C ASP A 236 4.69 18.23 -4.88
N SER A 237 4.40 17.14 -4.19
CA SER A 237 4.31 15.81 -4.81
C SER A 237 3.11 15.71 -5.74
N ASP A 238 3.26 14.92 -6.83
CA ASP A 238 2.13 14.60 -7.71
C ASP A 238 1.05 13.85 -6.90
N ARG A 239 -0.05 14.53 -6.60
CA ARG A 239 -1.15 13.96 -5.81
C ARG A 239 -1.84 12.76 -6.48
N TYR A 240 -1.65 12.60 -7.80
CA TYR A 240 -2.14 11.45 -8.54
C TYR A 240 -1.08 10.36 -8.73
N ALA A 241 0.04 10.45 -8.02
CA ALA A 241 1.08 9.43 -7.97
C ALA A 241 1.80 9.45 -6.59
N LEU A 242 1.04 9.54 -5.50
CA LEU A 242 1.60 9.56 -4.14
C LEU A 242 2.46 8.32 -3.91
N ARG A 243 3.66 8.55 -3.40
CA ARG A 243 4.63 7.51 -3.11
C ARG A 243 4.25 6.75 -1.86
N ARG A 244 4.43 5.45 -1.87
CA ARG A 244 4.21 4.60 -0.70
C ARG A 244 5.41 3.71 -0.42
N THR A 245 5.58 3.33 0.82
CA THR A 245 6.57 2.36 1.26
C THR A 245 5.85 1.07 1.57
N VAL A 246 6.08 0.04 0.75
CA VAL A 246 5.53 -1.30 0.97
C VAL A 246 6.22 -1.92 2.17
N VAL A 247 5.43 -2.46 3.11
CA VAL A 247 5.92 -3.19 4.27
C VAL A 247 5.87 -4.68 3.96
N GLU A 248 7.02 -5.34 3.98
CA GLU A 248 7.19 -6.74 3.61
C GLU A 248 7.64 -7.59 4.82
N PRO A 249 7.52 -8.92 4.76
CA PRO A 249 7.95 -9.80 5.87
C PRO A 249 9.41 -9.59 6.35
N VAL A 250 10.29 -9.09 5.48
CA VAL A 250 11.65 -8.73 5.88
C VAL A 250 11.69 -7.57 6.86
N ASP A 251 10.67 -6.71 6.86
CA ASP A 251 10.51 -5.56 7.75
C ASP A 251 9.84 -5.92 9.09
N ALA A 252 9.52 -7.19 9.32
CA ALA A 252 8.90 -7.66 10.55
C ALA A 252 9.75 -7.37 11.81
N SER A 253 11.10 -7.45 11.69
CA SER A 253 11.96 -7.16 12.83
C SER A 253 11.97 -5.68 13.19
N PRO A 254 12.03 -5.31 14.49
CA PRO A 254 12.05 -3.91 14.93
C PRO A 254 13.18 -3.09 14.30
N PHE A 255 14.34 -3.69 14.09
CA PHE A 255 15.48 -3.01 13.44
C PHE A 255 15.18 -2.69 11.98
N GLN A 256 14.66 -3.64 11.20
CA GLN A 256 14.36 -3.45 9.79
C GLN A 256 13.22 -2.44 9.61
N PHE A 257 12.18 -2.52 10.42
CA PHE A 257 11.08 -1.55 10.39
C PHE A 257 11.55 -0.14 10.72
N ARG A 258 12.40 0.03 11.74
CA ARG A 258 13.00 1.33 12.05
C ARG A 258 13.79 1.88 10.87
N LEU A 259 14.61 1.05 10.21
CA LEU A 259 15.40 1.46 9.06
C LEU A 259 14.52 1.82 7.85
N LEU A 260 13.44 1.08 7.62
CA LEU A 260 12.41 1.40 6.62
C LEU A 260 11.84 2.80 6.91
N MET A 261 11.46 3.07 8.15
CA MET A 261 10.91 4.37 8.55
C MET A 261 11.91 5.53 8.40
N MET A 262 13.21 5.28 8.56
CA MET A 262 14.28 6.25 8.31
C MET A 262 14.58 6.47 6.81
N GLY A 263 13.98 5.70 5.90
CA GLY A 263 14.21 5.79 4.45
C GLY A 263 15.35 4.92 3.93
N GLY A 264 15.89 4.03 4.74
CA GLY A 264 16.95 3.12 4.33
C GLY A 264 16.52 2.16 3.23
N THR A 265 15.29 1.70 3.25
CA THR A 265 14.72 0.87 2.18
C THR A 265 14.58 1.63 0.87
N ASP A 266 14.16 2.91 0.92
CA ASP A 266 14.04 3.75 -0.28
C ASP A 266 15.38 3.91 -0.97
N LEU A 267 16.47 4.05 -0.19
CA LEU A 267 17.84 4.12 -0.70
C LEU A 267 18.27 2.80 -1.36
N ILE A 268 18.02 1.66 -0.69
CA ILE A 268 18.34 0.33 -1.23
C ILE A 268 17.60 0.11 -2.56
N LEU A 269 16.32 0.36 -2.61
CA LEU A 269 15.52 0.21 -3.83
C LEU A 269 15.96 1.20 -4.92
N GLY A 270 16.38 2.41 -4.55
CA GLY A 270 16.91 3.42 -5.48
C GLY A 270 18.22 3.01 -6.13
N LEU A 271 19.14 2.40 -5.38
CA LEU A 271 20.42 1.91 -5.88
C LEU A 271 20.27 0.77 -6.92
N PHE A 272 19.23 -0.03 -6.76
CA PHE A 272 18.98 -1.20 -7.62
C PHE A 272 17.95 -0.96 -8.73
N ARG A 273 17.43 0.26 -8.87
CA ARG A 273 16.36 0.61 -9.82
C ARG A 273 16.67 0.31 -11.29
N HIS A 274 17.94 0.18 -11.67
CA HIS A 274 18.37 -0.11 -13.05
C HIS A 274 18.74 -1.58 -13.32
N GLY A 275 18.81 -2.44 -12.29
CA GLY A 275 19.21 -3.85 -12.48
C GLY A 275 18.30 -4.88 -11.77
N TRP A 276 17.58 -4.49 -10.76
CA TRP A 276 16.88 -5.43 -9.87
C TRP A 276 15.38 -5.61 -10.14
N THR A 277 14.75 -4.72 -10.85
CA THR A 277 13.37 -4.92 -11.32
C THR A 277 13.24 -6.14 -12.24
N SER A 278 14.32 -6.52 -12.95
CA SER A 278 14.35 -7.78 -13.71
C SER A 278 14.55 -9.01 -12.81
N PHE A 279 15.25 -8.87 -11.68
CA PHE A 279 15.52 -9.98 -10.76
C PHE A 279 14.29 -10.37 -9.92
N TRP A 280 13.41 -9.42 -9.61
CA TRP A 280 12.10 -9.69 -8.98
C TRP A 280 11.07 -10.27 -9.96
N ARG A 281 11.31 -10.12 -11.28
CA ARG A 281 10.42 -10.60 -12.34
C ARG A 281 10.42 -12.11 -12.56
N THR A 282 11.47 -12.83 -12.19
CA THR A 282 11.60 -14.26 -12.48
C THR A 282 10.79 -15.18 -11.54
N GLY A 283 10.13 -14.61 -10.52
CA GLY A 283 9.26 -15.35 -9.60
C GLY A 283 7.77 -15.39 -9.99
N VAL A 284 7.33 -14.55 -10.93
CA VAL A 284 5.93 -14.51 -11.39
C VAL A 284 5.86 -14.88 -12.87
N SER A 285 6.08 -16.15 -13.18
CA SER A 285 5.63 -16.74 -14.45
C SER A 285 4.19 -17.19 -14.26
N VAL A 286 3.24 -16.30 -14.53
CA VAL A 286 1.85 -16.70 -14.74
C VAL A 286 1.82 -17.45 -16.06
N ARG A 287 1.74 -18.78 -16.01
CA ARG A 287 1.35 -19.59 -17.18
C ARG A 287 -0.11 -19.27 -17.47
N LEU A 288 -0.35 -18.38 -18.42
CA LEU A 288 -1.62 -18.32 -19.11
C LEU A 288 -1.70 -19.62 -19.93
N THR A 289 -2.30 -20.67 -19.38
CA THR A 289 -2.77 -21.79 -20.18
C THR A 289 -4.01 -21.30 -20.91
N GLU A 290 -3.82 -20.99 -22.19
CA GLU A 290 -4.92 -20.95 -23.15
C GLU A 290 -5.61 -22.32 -23.14
N THR A 291 -6.81 -22.41 -22.61
CA THR A 291 -7.74 -23.46 -22.98
C THR A 291 -8.61 -22.91 -24.11
N ARG A 292 -8.13 -23.15 -25.36
CA ARG A 292 -9.02 -23.27 -26.50
C ARG A 292 -9.79 -24.60 -26.34
N THR A 293 -11.05 -24.53 -26.17
CA THR A 293 -12.10 -25.32 -26.91
C THR A 293 -13.45 -24.73 -26.53
#